data_c85a4e2a8cad44285f64bb58f8dca48b
#
_entry.id   c85a4e2a8cad44285f64bb58f8dca48b
#
_cell.length_a   1.000
_cell.length_b   1.000
_cell.length_c   1.000
_cell.angle_alpha   90.00
_cell.angle_beta   90.00
_cell.angle_gamma   90.00
#
_symmetry.space_group_name_H-M   'P 1'
#
loop_
_entity.id
_entity.type
_entity.pdbx_description
1 polymer ?
#
loop_
_entity_poly.entity_id
_entity_poly.type
_entity_poly.pdbx_seq_one_letter_code
_entity_poly.pdbx_strand_id
1 'polypeptide(L)'
;MFVECLPQYSSALDLISYAKWVAPGEGEGEILDFQIWPKRYNEYRNSGKPYVDFLYDHPALHGVDRQILLDCVPDGPPPGLPERYNLLAPHGISQGFHYPLAELMNKAEEQMGTYFLMHAPCHCYYSVPHWSASSVVEMAQAIKHADKFMTINSAPAVLASALRQNRLTYFLPQKEQWAQDNVAPWPGRVDVEL
;
A
#
# COMPACT_ATOMS: atom_id res chain seq x y z
N MET A 1 14.25 -17.12 4.14
CA MET A 1 14.47 -15.87 4.90
C MET A 1 13.51 -15.85 6.08
N PHE A 2 13.95 -15.39 7.24
CA PHE A 2 13.08 -15.15 8.39
C PHE A 2 12.89 -13.64 8.56
N VAL A 3 11.69 -13.24 8.97
CA VAL A 3 11.36 -11.84 9.24
C VAL A 3 10.84 -11.71 10.66
N GLU A 4 11.57 -10.99 11.49
CA GLU A 4 11.14 -10.64 12.83
C GLU A 4 10.25 -9.40 12.77
N CYS A 5 9.03 -9.53 13.24
CA CYS A 5 8.15 -8.38 13.43
C CYS A 5 7.14 -8.65 14.56
N LEU A 6 6.49 -7.62 15.04
CA LEU A 6 5.41 -7.79 16.01
C LEU A 6 4.26 -8.60 15.38
N PRO A 7 3.56 -9.46 16.17
CA PRO A 7 2.51 -10.35 15.67
C PRO A 7 1.45 -9.65 14.81
N GLN A 8 1.06 -8.43 15.15
CA GLN A 8 0.06 -7.67 14.39
C GLN A 8 0.49 -7.32 12.95
N TYR A 9 1.78 -7.42 12.61
CA TYR A 9 2.31 -7.16 11.27
C TYR A 9 2.66 -8.42 10.49
N SER A 10 2.56 -9.60 11.13
CA SER A 10 2.96 -10.88 10.50
C SER A 10 2.14 -11.23 9.27
N SER A 11 0.88 -10.80 9.20
CA SER A 11 0.00 -11.06 8.06
C SER A 11 0.50 -10.48 6.73
N ALA A 12 1.39 -9.49 6.75
CA ALA A 12 2.03 -9.00 5.53
C ALA A 12 2.90 -10.08 4.84
N LEU A 13 3.40 -11.06 5.60
CA LEU A 13 4.18 -12.19 5.07
C LEU A 13 3.33 -13.23 4.34
N ASP A 14 2.01 -13.20 4.50
CA ASP A 14 1.09 -14.08 3.74
C ASP A 14 1.09 -13.75 2.24
N LEU A 15 1.66 -12.60 1.85
CA LEU A 15 1.82 -12.17 0.46
C LEU A 15 3.01 -12.82 -0.26
N ILE A 16 3.90 -13.49 0.47
CA ILE A 16 5.17 -14.00 -0.06
C ILE A 16 5.46 -15.42 0.41
N SER A 17 5.96 -16.28 -0.48
CA SER A 17 6.28 -17.67 -0.16
C SER A 17 7.70 -17.89 0.40
N TYR A 18 8.60 -16.96 0.16
CA TYR A 18 10.04 -17.10 0.45
C TYR A 18 10.46 -16.57 1.83
N ALA A 19 9.55 -16.03 2.63
CA ALA A 19 9.82 -15.57 3.98
C ALA A 19 8.86 -16.20 5.00
N LYS A 20 9.35 -16.39 6.21
CA LYS A 20 8.59 -16.90 7.36
C LYS A 20 8.67 -15.92 8.51
N TRP A 21 7.55 -15.72 9.18
CA TRP A 21 7.51 -14.96 10.42
C TRP A 21 8.19 -15.71 11.57
N VAL A 22 8.91 -14.97 12.40
CA VAL A 22 9.41 -15.42 13.69
C VAL A 22 9.13 -14.33 14.72
N ALA A 23 8.94 -14.74 15.98
CA ALA A 23 8.76 -13.78 17.05
C ALA A 23 10.05 -12.96 17.29
N PRO A 24 9.94 -11.72 17.78
CA PRO A 24 11.11 -10.90 18.11
C PRO A 24 12.07 -11.62 19.06
N GLY A 25 13.33 -11.72 18.67
CA GLY A 25 14.38 -12.41 19.44
C GLY A 25 14.50 -13.93 19.18
N GLU A 26 13.68 -14.50 18.31
CA GLU A 26 13.74 -15.93 17.95
C GLU A 26 14.48 -16.18 16.63
N GLY A 27 14.85 -15.12 15.90
CA GLY A 27 15.60 -15.26 14.65
C GLY A 27 17.06 -15.65 14.88
N GLU A 28 17.60 -16.50 14.00
CA GLU A 28 19.01 -16.88 13.99
C GLU A 28 19.72 -16.22 12.81
N GLY A 29 20.96 -15.75 13.01
CA GLY A 29 21.82 -15.22 11.97
C GLY A 29 22.02 -13.70 12.05
N GLU A 30 22.45 -13.10 10.94
CA GLU A 30 22.66 -11.66 10.84
C GLU A 30 21.32 -10.93 10.77
N ILE A 31 21.12 -9.96 11.65
CA ILE A 31 19.90 -9.16 11.72
C ILE A 31 20.08 -7.91 10.90
N LEU A 32 19.21 -7.75 9.87
CA LEU A 32 19.04 -6.49 9.17
C LEU A 32 17.91 -5.70 9.83
N ASP A 33 18.27 -4.63 10.53
CA ASP A 33 17.30 -3.77 11.21
C ASP A 33 16.77 -2.69 10.25
N PHE A 34 15.55 -2.90 9.76
CA PHE A 34 14.84 -1.93 8.92
C PHE A 34 13.95 -0.97 9.71
N GLN A 35 14.03 -0.95 11.03
CA GLN A 35 13.23 -0.03 11.83
C GLN A 35 13.70 1.42 11.62
N ILE A 36 12.86 2.19 10.97
CA ILE A 36 13.10 3.65 10.85
C ILE A 36 12.65 4.37 12.12
N TRP A 37 11.54 3.94 12.70
CA TRP A 37 10.97 4.58 13.87
C TRP A 37 11.37 3.85 15.17
N PRO A 38 11.82 4.54 16.24
CA PRO A 38 12.09 6.00 16.29
C PRO A 38 13.53 6.38 15.89
N LYS A 39 14.43 5.39 15.68
CA LYS A 39 15.89 5.62 15.64
C LYS A 39 16.35 6.42 14.42
N ARG A 40 15.80 6.14 13.25
CA ARG A 40 16.24 6.73 11.97
C ARG A 40 15.23 7.71 11.37
N TYR A 41 14.21 8.08 12.12
CA TYR A 41 13.14 8.93 11.59
C TYR A 41 13.64 10.30 11.10
N ASN A 42 14.54 10.93 11.82
CA ASN A 42 15.10 12.22 11.40
C ASN A 42 15.96 12.10 10.14
N GLU A 43 16.72 10.99 10.01
CA GLU A 43 17.50 10.71 8.81
C GLU A 43 16.58 10.52 7.61
N TYR A 44 15.55 9.71 7.76
CA TYR A 44 14.53 9.48 6.74
C TYR A 44 13.88 10.80 6.30
N ARG A 45 13.40 11.56 7.27
CA ARG A 45 12.72 12.83 7.02
C ARG A 45 13.61 13.85 6.28
N ASN A 46 14.90 13.90 6.62
CA ASN A 46 15.86 14.80 5.99
C ASN A 46 16.40 14.29 4.65
N SER A 47 16.18 13.03 4.31
CA SER A 47 16.68 12.43 3.07
C SER A 47 15.98 12.94 1.82
N GLY A 48 14.73 13.41 1.94
CA GLY A 48 13.89 13.76 0.80
C GLY A 48 13.45 12.57 -0.06
N LYS A 49 13.72 11.33 0.37
CA LYS A 49 13.47 10.11 -0.39
C LYS A 49 12.14 9.46 -0.01
N PRO A 50 11.46 8.79 -0.95
CA PRO A 50 10.39 7.84 -0.62
C PRO A 50 10.86 6.80 0.40
N TYR A 51 9.94 6.29 1.20
CA TYR A 51 10.25 5.36 2.29
C TYR A 51 11.03 4.13 1.82
N VAL A 52 10.59 3.52 0.73
CA VAL A 52 11.26 2.35 0.15
C VAL A 52 12.67 2.68 -0.31
N ASP A 53 12.88 3.83 -0.95
CA ASP A 53 14.20 4.26 -1.42
C ASP A 53 15.17 4.48 -0.26
N PHE A 54 14.67 5.06 0.82
CA PHE A 54 15.48 5.23 2.03
C PHE A 54 15.88 3.88 2.66
N LEU A 55 15.00 2.87 2.63
CA LEU A 55 15.35 1.53 3.10
C LEU A 55 16.46 0.90 2.26
N TYR A 56 16.42 1.07 0.94
CA TYR A 56 17.42 0.53 0.02
C TYR A 56 18.78 1.23 0.09
N ASP A 57 18.91 2.35 0.80
CA ASP A 57 20.22 2.93 1.13
C ASP A 57 20.98 2.13 2.22
N HIS A 58 20.35 1.12 2.83
CA HIS A 58 21.04 0.26 3.79
C HIS A 58 22.20 -0.48 3.10
N PRO A 59 23.43 -0.47 3.66
CA PRO A 59 24.60 -1.06 3.02
C PRO A 59 24.43 -2.52 2.59
N ALA A 60 23.68 -3.32 3.36
CA ALA A 60 23.38 -4.71 3.04
C ALA A 60 22.49 -4.90 1.81
N LEU A 61 21.85 -3.84 1.32
CA LEU A 61 20.97 -3.86 0.14
C LEU A 61 21.64 -3.21 -1.09
N HIS A 62 22.89 -2.76 -0.98
CA HIS A 62 23.63 -2.22 -2.12
C HIS A 62 23.77 -3.29 -3.23
N GLY A 63 23.29 -2.97 -4.42
CA GLY A 63 23.33 -3.88 -5.57
C GLY A 63 22.20 -4.92 -5.62
N VAL A 64 21.26 -4.88 -4.66
CA VAL A 64 20.07 -5.73 -4.70
C VAL A 64 19.04 -5.06 -5.63
N ASP A 65 18.54 -5.83 -6.59
CA ASP A 65 17.46 -5.40 -7.47
C ASP A 65 16.17 -5.14 -6.66
N ARG A 66 15.53 -4.01 -6.95
CA ARG A 66 14.27 -3.61 -6.33
C ARG A 66 13.10 -4.37 -6.96
N GLN A 67 13.02 -5.65 -6.72
CA GLN A 67 11.86 -6.44 -7.13
C GLN A 67 10.97 -6.72 -5.92
N ILE A 68 9.76 -6.18 -5.95
CA ILE A 68 8.73 -6.57 -4.98
C ILE A 68 7.96 -7.74 -5.59
N LEU A 69 8.27 -8.94 -5.12
CA LEU A 69 7.62 -10.17 -5.55
C LEU A 69 6.56 -10.56 -4.52
N LEU A 70 5.30 -10.32 -4.83
CA LEU A 70 4.15 -10.77 -4.04
C LEU A 70 3.55 -11.99 -4.75
N ASP A 71 4.12 -13.16 -4.50
CA ASP A 71 3.83 -14.41 -5.22
C ASP A 71 2.66 -15.22 -4.65
N CYS A 72 2.15 -14.82 -3.49
CA CYS A 72 1.00 -15.45 -2.85
C CYS A 72 -0.34 -14.73 -3.09
N VAL A 73 -0.39 -13.77 -4.03
CA VAL A 73 -1.64 -13.07 -4.35
C VAL A 73 -2.44 -13.85 -5.38
N PRO A 74 -3.63 -14.38 -5.04
CA PRO A 74 -4.45 -15.19 -5.94
C PRO A 74 -4.85 -14.44 -7.22
N ASP A 75 -5.20 -15.20 -8.25
CA ASP A 75 -5.77 -14.68 -9.48
C ASP A 75 -7.30 -14.53 -9.37
N GLY A 76 -7.85 -13.60 -10.13
CA GLY A 76 -9.27 -13.25 -10.12
C GLY A 76 -9.68 -12.29 -9.01
N PRO A 77 -10.91 -11.77 -9.05
CA PRO A 77 -11.42 -10.88 -8.02
C PRO A 77 -11.66 -11.64 -6.70
N PRO A 78 -11.51 -10.98 -5.54
CA PRO A 78 -11.84 -11.58 -4.26
C PRO A 78 -13.35 -11.71 -4.09
N PRO A 79 -13.83 -12.54 -3.11
CA PRO A 79 -15.24 -12.67 -2.79
C PRO A 79 -15.89 -11.31 -2.52
N GLY A 80 -17.12 -11.14 -3.02
CA GLY A 80 -17.91 -9.92 -2.83
C GLY A 80 -17.63 -8.80 -3.83
N LEU A 81 -16.61 -8.94 -4.70
CA LEU A 81 -16.41 -8.05 -5.84
C LEU A 81 -16.79 -8.73 -7.15
N PRO A 82 -17.38 -7.99 -8.12
CA PRO A 82 -17.69 -8.54 -9.44
C PRO A 82 -16.41 -8.81 -10.25
N GLU A 83 -16.55 -9.45 -11.41
CA GLU A 83 -15.42 -9.73 -12.32
C GLU A 83 -14.69 -8.44 -12.77
N ARG A 84 -15.45 -7.37 -12.96
CA ARG A 84 -14.93 -6.06 -13.35
C ARG A 84 -15.39 -5.00 -12.37
N TYR A 85 -14.44 -4.23 -11.84
CA TYR A 85 -14.72 -3.17 -10.86
C TYR A 85 -13.60 -2.13 -10.83
N ASN A 86 -13.97 -0.94 -10.37
CA ASN A 86 -13.02 0.08 -9.94
C ASN A 86 -13.00 0.13 -8.41
N LEU A 87 -11.89 0.50 -7.82
CA LEU A 87 -11.70 0.48 -6.38
C LEU A 87 -11.07 1.77 -5.87
N LEU A 88 -11.65 2.36 -4.84
CA LEU A 88 -11.11 3.51 -4.11
C LEU A 88 -10.64 3.07 -2.72
N ALA A 89 -9.36 3.30 -2.41
CA ALA A 89 -8.79 3.14 -1.08
C ALA A 89 -8.44 4.52 -0.47
N PRO A 90 -9.37 5.16 0.25
CA PRO A 90 -9.23 6.53 0.70
C PRO A 90 -8.47 6.69 2.01
N HIS A 91 -8.12 5.59 2.68
CA HIS A 91 -7.61 5.60 4.06
C HIS A 91 -6.18 5.13 4.17
N GLY A 92 -5.43 5.83 5.02
CA GLY A 92 -4.15 5.36 5.57
C GLY A 92 -4.26 5.18 7.09
N ILE A 93 -3.81 4.07 7.62
CA ILE A 93 -3.90 3.76 9.07
C ILE A 93 -3.07 4.76 9.90
N SER A 94 -1.92 5.17 9.40
CA SER A 94 -0.95 5.99 10.15
C SER A 94 -1.08 7.49 9.93
N GLN A 95 -1.80 7.94 8.91
CA GLN A 95 -1.77 9.33 8.46
C GLN A 95 -3.11 10.06 8.60
N GLY A 96 -4.17 9.36 9.00
CA GLY A 96 -5.51 9.94 9.06
C GLY A 96 -6.04 10.35 7.68
N PHE A 97 -7.07 11.19 7.69
CA PHE A 97 -7.63 11.75 6.47
C PHE A 97 -6.87 13.03 6.10
N HIS A 98 -6.00 12.96 5.12
CA HIS A 98 -5.33 14.15 4.58
C HIS A 98 -6.16 14.88 3.53
N TYR A 99 -7.25 14.26 3.07
CA TYR A 99 -8.13 14.80 2.06
C TYR A 99 -9.58 14.81 2.55
N PRO A 100 -10.36 15.86 2.25
CA PRO A 100 -11.80 15.83 2.47
C PRO A 100 -12.41 14.67 1.68
N LEU A 101 -13.02 13.73 2.38
CA LEU A 101 -13.48 12.49 1.73
C LEU A 101 -14.51 12.75 0.62
N ALA A 102 -15.37 13.76 0.78
CA ALA A 102 -16.34 14.14 -0.26
C ALA A 102 -15.63 14.56 -1.56
N GLU A 103 -14.57 15.35 -1.46
CA GLU A 103 -13.79 15.77 -2.64
C GLU A 103 -13.08 14.59 -3.28
N LEU A 104 -12.50 13.68 -2.47
CA LEU A 104 -11.88 12.47 -2.95
C LEU A 104 -12.87 11.55 -3.67
N MET A 105 -14.09 11.40 -3.12
CA MET A 105 -15.15 10.60 -3.73
C MET A 105 -15.63 11.20 -5.05
N ASN A 106 -15.81 12.52 -5.12
CA ASN A 106 -16.13 13.21 -6.36
C ASN A 106 -15.04 13.03 -7.42
N LYS A 107 -13.78 13.13 -7.00
CA LYS A 107 -12.65 12.90 -7.89
C LYS A 107 -12.58 11.45 -8.38
N ALA A 108 -12.88 10.50 -7.51
CA ALA A 108 -12.96 9.08 -7.88
C ALA A 108 -14.07 8.82 -8.91
N GLU A 109 -15.24 9.42 -8.73
CA GLU A 109 -16.35 9.34 -9.70
C GLU A 109 -15.96 9.95 -11.05
N GLU A 110 -15.33 11.11 -11.05
CA GLU A 110 -14.83 11.77 -12.27
C GLU A 110 -13.85 10.90 -13.04
N GLN A 111 -12.86 10.28 -12.35
CA GLN A 111 -11.78 9.53 -12.98
C GLN A 111 -12.16 8.08 -13.32
N MET A 112 -12.99 7.46 -12.51
CA MET A 112 -13.26 6.03 -12.58
C MET A 112 -14.70 5.69 -12.92
N GLY A 113 -15.65 6.61 -12.75
CA GLY A 113 -17.08 6.32 -12.78
C GLY A 113 -17.50 5.56 -11.53
N THR A 114 -18.36 4.55 -11.68
CA THR A 114 -18.79 3.72 -10.55
C THR A 114 -17.61 2.93 -9.96
N TYR A 115 -17.51 2.92 -8.64
CA TYR A 115 -16.43 2.24 -7.90
C TYR A 115 -16.93 1.64 -6.59
N PHE A 116 -16.14 0.73 -6.03
CA PHE A 116 -16.30 0.24 -4.66
C PHE A 116 -15.38 1.02 -3.72
N LEU A 117 -15.90 1.36 -2.56
CA LEU A 117 -15.13 2.00 -1.49
C LEU A 117 -14.53 0.91 -0.59
N MET A 118 -13.21 0.86 -0.52
CA MET A 118 -12.51 -0.13 0.30
C MET A 118 -12.40 0.36 1.76
N HIS A 119 -12.78 -0.51 2.71
CA HIS A 119 -12.67 -0.26 4.15
C HIS A 119 -13.31 1.05 4.61
N ALA A 120 -14.57 1.27 4.26
CA ALA A 120 -15.32 2.42 4.76
C ALA A 120 -15.38 2.41 6.31
N PRO A 121 -14.76 3.37 7.00
CA PRO A 121 -14.60 3.31 8.46
C PRO A 121 -15.87 3.64 9.24
N CYS A 122 -16.92 4.10 8.60
CA CYS A 122 -18.18 4.42 9.24
C CYS A 122 -19.36 4.34 8.27
N HIS A 123 -20.55 4.26 8.84
CA HIS A 123 -21.82 4.14 8.13
C HIS A 123 -22.22 5.38 7.31
N CYS A 124 -21.32 6.33 7.09
CA CYS A 124 -21.64 7.63 6.50
C CYS A 124 -21.72 7.64 4.97
N TYR A 125 -21.40 6.51 4.29
CA TYR A 125 -21.21 6.52 2.82
C TYR A 125 -22.15 5.56 2.10
N TYR A 126 -23.41 5.59 2.48
CA TYR A 126 -24.45 4.66 1.99
C TYR A 126 -24.75 4.74 0.48
N SER A 127 -24.30 5.79 -0.21
CA SER A 127 -24.57 5.95 -1.64
C SER A 127 -23.57 5.22 -2.55
N VAL A 128 -22.48 4.72 -1.98
CA VAL A 128 -21.42 4.04 -2.73
C VAL A 128 -21.30 2.59 -2.23
N PRO A 129 -21.23 1.60 -3.11
CA PRO A 129 -21.03 0.23 -2.69
C PRO A 129 -19.71 0.08 -1.91
N HIS A 130 -19.76 -0.65 -0.80
CA HIS A 130 -18.64 -0.89 0.08
C HIS A 130 -18.11 -2.31 -0.08
N TRP A 131 -16.81 -2.44 0.11
CA TRP A 131 -16.16 -3.72 0.21
C TRP A 131 -15.05 -3.65 1.27
N SER A 132 -14.88 -4.71 2.05
CA SER A 132 -13.84 -4.79 3.07
C SER A 132 -13.10 -6.12 2.94
N ALA A 133 -11.79 -6.04 2.89
CA ALA A 133 -10.95 -7.22 2.89
C ALA A 133 -10.94 -7.88 4.28
N SER A 134 -10.99 -9.20 4.33
CA SER A 134 -10.84 -10.00 5.55
C SER A 134 -9.36 -10.26 5.90
N SER A 135 -8.47 -10.08 4.94
CA SER A 135 -7.03 -10.27 5.10
C SER A 135 -6.23 -9.33 4.19
N VAL A 136 -4.92 -9.22 4.44
CA VAL A 136 -4.01 -8.47 3.57
C VAL A 136 -3.89 -9.11 2.18
N VAL A 137 -3.98 -10.42 2.08
CA VAL A 137 -3.96 -11.16 0.80
C VAL A 137 -5.20 -10.81 -0.02
N GLU A 138 -6.36 -10.81 0.58
CA GLU A 138 -7.61 -10.42 -0.09
C GLU A 138 -7.59 -8.94 -0.51
N MET A 139 -7.03 -8.04 0.31
CA MET A 139 -6.81 -6.65 -0.06
C MET A 139 -5.87 -6.52 -1.26
N ALA A 140 -4.75 -7.23 -1.25
CA ALA A 140 -3.80 -7.26 -2.35
C ALA A 140 -4.44 -7.80 -3.65
N GLN A 141 -5.25 -8.85 -3.53
CA GLN A 141 -6.01 -9.44 -4.63
C GLN A 141 -7.00 -8.42 -5.22
N ALA A 142 -7.76 -7.70 -4.39
CA ALA A 142 -8.67 -6.66 -4.85
C ALA A 142 -7.94 -5.53 -5.58
N ILE A 143 -6.81 -5.07 -5.04
CA ILE A 143 -5.98 -4.04 -5.67
C ILE A 143 -5.43 -4.54 -7.02
N LYS A 144 -4.89 -5.76 -7.07
CA LYS A 144 -4.32 -6.38 -8.28
C LYS A 144 -5.33 -6.42 -9.43
N HIS A 145 -6.58 -6.78 -9.13
CA HIS A 145 -7.59 -7.10 -10.15
C HIS A 145 -8.53 -5.94 -10.51
N ALA A 146 -8.58 -4.86 -9.75
CA ALA A 146 -9.36 -3.68 -10.11
C ALA A 146 -9.02 -3.19 -11.54
N ASP A 147 -10.03 -2.83 -12.33
CA ASP A 147 -9.82 -2.20 -13.64
C ASP A 147 -9.08 -0.86 -13.48
N LYS A 148 -9.63 0.01 -12.65
CA LYS A 148 -9.00 1.26 -12.20
C LYS A 148 -8.91 1.26 -10.67
N PHE A 149 -7.85 1.82 -10.17
CA PHE A 149 -7.61 1.92 -8.73
C PHE A 149 -7.25 3.35 -8.37
N MET A 150 -7.83 3.88 -7.30
CA MET A 150 -7.45 5.17 -6.74
C MET A 150 -7.07 5.02 -5.28
N THR A 151 -5.99 5.67 -4.87
CA THR A 151 -5.49 5.61 -3.50
C THR A 151 -4.74 6.88 -3.11
N ILE A 152 -4.68 7.11 -1.82
CA ILE A 152 -3.78 8.10 -1.20
C ILE A 152 -2.45 7.45 -0.83
N ASN A 153 -1.49 8.23 -0.35
CA ASN A 153 -0.20 7.75 0.16
C ASN A 153 -0.38 6.87 1.42
N SER A 154 -0.48 5.54 1.22
CA SER A 154 -0.86 4.58 2.27
C SER A 154 -0.37 3.17 1.93
N ALA A 155 -0.62 2.18 2.81
CA ALA A 155 -0.30 0.78 2.54
C ALA A 155 -0.90 0.23 1.23
N PRO A 156 -2.17 0.53 0.86
CA PRO A 156 -2.70 0.23 -0.47
C PRO A 156 -1.87 0.77 -1.63
N ALA A 157 -1.24 1.94 -1.50
CA ALA A 157 -0.33 2.47 -2.54
C ALA A 157 0.94 1.62 -2.68
N VAL A 158 1.48 1.13 -1.57
CA VAL A 158 2.64 0.20 -1.58
C VAL A 158 2.27 -1.08 -2.32
N LEU A 159 1.11 -1.67 -2.01
CA LEU A 159 0.62 -2.86 -2.73
C LEU A 159 0.39 -2.57 -4.22
N ALA A 160 -0.19 -1.43 -4.57
CA ALA A 160 -0.40 -1.05 -5.95
C ALA A 160 0.91 -0.87 -6.72
N SER A 161 1.93 -0.28 -6.11
CA SER A 161 3.26 -0.14 -6.73
C SER A 161 3.91 -1.47 -7.06
N ALA A 162 3.61 -2.53 -6.30
CA ALA A 162 4.10 -3.88 -6.54
C ALA A 162 3.27 -4.64 -7.60
N LEU A 163 1.94 -4.51 -7.52
CA LEU A 163 1.00 -5.38 -8.24
C LEU A 163 0.48 -4.77 -9.54
N ARG A 164 0.58 -3.46 -9.73
CA ARG A 164 -0.08 -2.71 -10.81
C ARG A 164 0.90 -1.91 -11.67
N GLN A 165 2.09 -2.42 -11.93
CA GLN A 165 3.15 -1.70 -12.67
C GLN A 165 2.67 -1.13 -14.02
N ASN A 166 1.81 -1.85 -14.73
CA ASN A 166 1.29 -1.47 -16.05
C ASN A 166 -0.24 -1.27 -16.05
N ARG A 167 -0.85 -1.09 -14.88
CA ARG A 167 -2.30 -0.87 -14.75
C ARG A 167 -2.56 0.51 -14.17
N LEU A 168 -3.58 1.18 -14.72
CA LEU A 168 -3.95 2.53 -14.33
C LEU A 168 -4.27 2.62 -12.83
N THR A 169 -3.49 3.45 -12.15
CA THR A 169 -3.64 3.76 -10.74
C THR A 169 -3.59 5.26 -10.55
N TYR A 170 -4.69 5.84 -10.09
CA TYR A 170 -4.74 7.24 -9.68
C TYR A 170 -4.19 7.37 -8.27
N PHE A 171 -3.16 8.18 -8.13
CA PHE A 171 -2.48 8.37 -6.86
C PHE A 171 -2.59 9.83 -6.42
N LEU A 172 -2.96 10.05 -5.18
CA LEU A 172 -2.93 11.37 -4.56
C LEU A 172 -1.66 11.49 -3.73
N PRO A 173 -0.66 12.25 -4.22
CA PRO A 173 0.59 12.44 -3.52
C PRO A 173 0.38 13.27 -2.25
N GLN A 174 1.32 13.14 -1.31
CA GLN A 174 1.28 13.92 -0.07
C GLN A 174 1.45 15.42 -0.37
N LYS A 175 0.54 16.24 0.13
CA LYS A 175 0.58 17.70 -0.07
C LYS A 175 1.47 18.45 0.93
N GLU A 176 1.76 17.83 2.06
CA GLU A 176 2.49 18.48 3.14
C GLU A 176 4.00 18.38 2.88
N GLN A 177 4.70 19.51 2.91
CA GLN A 177 6.15 19.59 2.63
C GLN A 177 7.02 18.71 3.53
N TRP A 178 6.53 18.34 4.71
CA TRP A 178 7.24 17.49 5.65
C TRP A 178 6.98 15.99 5.45
N ALA A 179 5.99 15.66 4.67
CA ALA A 179 5.60 14.27 4.43
C ALA A 179 6.05 13.83 3.03
N GLN A 180 6.58 12.63 2.97
CA GLN A 180 7.08 12.05 1.74
C GLN A 180 6.18 10.91 1.30
N ASP A 181 6.07 10.69 0.00
CA ASP A 181 5.35 9.53 -0.52
C ASP A 181 6.03 8.24 -0.05
N ASN A 182 5.23 7.26 0.34
CA ASN A 182 5.73 5.93 0.72
C ASN A 182 6.30 5.15 -0.47
N VAL A 183 5.94 5.56 -1.69
CA VAL A 183 6.28 4.85 -2.92
C VAL A 183 6.83 5.81 -3.97
N ALA A 184 7.85 5.36 -4.70
CA ALA A 184 8.32 6.05 -5.90
C ALA A 184 7.28 5.95 -7.04
N PRO A 185 7.31 6.85 -8.01
CA PRO A 185 6.51 6.71 -9.23
C PRO A 185 6.76 5.36 -9.95
N TRP A 186 5.70 4.81 -10.55
CA TRP A 186 5.78 3.60 -11.38
C TRP A 186 4.96 3.78 -12.68
N PRO A 187 5.18 2.97 -13.72
CA PRO A 187 4.60 3.21 -15.05
C PRO A 187 3.08 3.31 -15.10
N GLY A 188 2.37 2.58 -14.24
CA GLY A 188 0.90 2.63 -14.14
C GLY A 188 0.33 3.74 -13.28
N ARG A 189 1.17 4.53 -12.60
CA ARG A 189 0.75 5.61 -11.70
C ARG A 189 0.45 6.90 -12.46
N VAL A 190 -0.68 7.49 -12.15
CA VAL A 190 -1.08 8.83 -12.58
C VAL A 190 -1.38 9.67 -11.34
N ASP A 191 -0.59 10.70 -11.11
CA ASP A 191 -0.81 11.61 -10.00
C ASP A 191 -2.01 12.52 -10.28
N VAL A 192 -2.89 12.66 -9.30
CA VAL A 192 -4.09 13.49 -9.38
C VAL A 192 -4.13 14.48 -8.22
N GLU A 193 -4.74 15.62 -8.47
CA GLU A 193 -4.95 16.68 -7.49
C GLU A 193 -6.45 16.82 -7.20
N LEU A 194 -6.76 17.19 -5.94
CA LEU A 194 -8.11 17.59 -5.51
C LEU A 194 -8.27 19.10 -5.61
#